data_da29fa91c05463181c8d3483b8a80201
#
_entry.id   da29fa91c05463181c8d3483b8a80201
#
_cell.length_a   1.000
_cell.length_b   1.000
_cell.length_c   1.000
_cell.angle_alpha   90.00
_cell.angle_beta   90.00
_cell.angle_gamma   90.00
#
_symmetry.space_group_name_H-M   'P 1'
#
loop_
_entity.id
_entity.type
_entity.pdbx_description
1 polymer ?
#
loop_
_entity_poly.entity_id
_entity_poly.type
_entity_poly.pdbx_seq_one_letter_code
_entity_poly.pdbx_strand_id
1 'polypeptide(L)'
;MITVEEWQPVDELILEPNALRAAKEHEYCLALTAGPGAGKTEMLAQRADFLLRTGTCRYPKRILAISFKVDACKNLKERVERRCGFDLASRFDSYTFHAFAKRIIDRFRPVLVNEYTLDFGYSIVDKKNGPSRTEIEFGDLVPFAIQILQSSEIARNAIRQTYSDIFLDEFQDCTNLQYELVKLAFQGTRLRLTAVGDTKQKIMAWAGALDSIFQTFVNDFNAVPLNMYRNFRSKPRLLRVQNEIIRTLDPASVMSDEQLRGDEGEVYVHSFEDSRQEAIYLVDLIDKWIHIEQIPPAEISVLVSKQLDLYANHLMVELENRGIPYRNEQQMQDITVEPVARLIVDYLSCLYSEREPKAWIRLMNQLIPFADEGIQSSARKDLDQLIRKQRKIVFNARSTELPFSDWWQLAIDFLKYTSIETLVALSPEYENRKRLKEVIRETSIRIQDLLRLEPDLLKALGRFTDDQAVRILTIHKSKGLEFDSVIIMAVENEIFFGSKNENRCAFFVGVSRAKRRLVLTHAQQRERPLDAKRWDVKRSAQEEYFNYVKPFVNG
;
A
#
# COMPACT_ATOMS: atom_id res chain seq x y z
N MET A 1 29.18 2.35 13.03
CA MET A 1 28.60 3.65 12.68
C MET A 1 29.58 4.32 11.75
N ILE A 2 29.09 4.97 10.70
CA ILE A 2 29.89 5.79 9.75
C ILE A 2 29.59 7.26 10.03
N THR A 3 30.44 8.17 9.58
CA THR A 3 30.19 9.61 9.73
C THR A 3 29.12 10.09 8.71
N VAL A 4 28.55 11.26 8.96
CA VAL A 4 27.54 11.88 8.07
C VAL A 4 28.15 12.16 6.67
N GLU A 5 29.43 12.54 6.64
CA GLU A 5 30.16 12.86 5.41
C GLU A 5 30.47 11.60 4.60
N GLU A 6 30.79 10.48 5.27
CA GLU A 6 31.14 9.22 4.62
C GLU A 6 29.93 8.45 4.08
N TRP A 7 28.72 8.81 4.52
CA TRP A 7 27.54 8.10 4.07
C TRP A 7 27.27 8.34 2.57
N GLN A 8 27.03 7.26 1.85
CA GLN A 8 26.60 7.24 0.45
C GLN A 8 25.34 6.37 0.32
N PRO A 9 24.49 6.65 -0.67
CA PRO A 9 23.34 5.80 -0.96
C PRO A 9 23.74 4.34 -1.16
N VAL A 10 22.98 3.43 -0.57
CA VAL A 10 23.26 1.99 -0.65
C VAL A 10 22.97 1.46 -2.05
N ASP A 11 23.69 0.42 -2.47
CA ASP A 11 23.62 -0.23 -3.80
C ASP A 11 24.03 0.71 -4.95
N GLU A 12 24.97 1.64 -4.70
CA GLU A 12 25.48 2.57 -5.72
C GLU A 12 24.38 3.40 -6.40
N LEU A 13 23.23 3.58 -5.74
CA LEU A 13 22.10 4.30 -6.32
C LEU A 13 22.42 5.79 -6.46
N ILE A 14 22.19 6.31 -7.66
CA ILE A 14 22.31 7.74 -7.94
C ILE A 14 20.96 8.40 -7.66
N LEU A 15 20.83 9.02 -6.49
CA LEU A 15 19.66 9.84 -6.16
C LEU A 15 19.74 11.18 -6.91
N GLU A 16 18.58 11.73 -7.28
CA GLU A 16 18.56 13.11 -7.76
C GLU A 16 18.97 14.09 -6.62
N PRO A 17 19.43 15.31 -6.95
CA PRO A 17 19.99 16.23 -5.95
C PRO A 17 19.07 16.50 -4.76
N ASN A 18 17.78 16.73 -4.98
CA ASN A 18 16.83 16.98 -3.90
C ASN A 18 16.51 15.72 -3.09
N ALA A 19 16.48 14.54 -3.72
CA ALA A 19 16.33 13.27 -3.01
C ALA A 19 17.56 12.98 -2.13
N LEU A 20 18.77 13.24 -2.63
CA LEU A 20 20.01 13.10 -1.86
C LEU A 20 20.04 14.09 -0.68
N ARG A 21 19.69 15.35 -0.93
CA ARG A 21 19.56 16.36 0.12
C ARG A 21 18.55 15.92 1.18
N ALA A 22 17.37 15.44 0.78
CA ALA A 22 16.35 14.95 1.69
C ALA A 22 16.82 13.72 2.48
N ALA A 23 17.55 12.79 1.87
CA ALA A 23 18.09 11.62 2.55
C ALA A 23 19.08 11.99 3.65
N LYS A 24 19.95 12.98 3.40
CA LYS A 24 20.99 13.45 4.33
C LYS A 24 20.52 14.51 5.33
N GLU A 25 19.33 15.08 5.17
CA GLU A 25 18.83 16.12 6.07
C GLU A 25 18.65 15.58 7.50
N HIS A 26 19.21 16.23 8.47
CA HIS A 26 19.20 15.79 9.87
C HIS A 26 18.94 16.90 10.90
N GLU A 27 18.57 18.09 10.44
CA GLU A 27 18.27 19.24 11.28
C GLU A 27 16.80 19.66 11.18
N TYR A 28 16.25 19.68 9.95
CA TYR A 28 14.95 20.29 9.67
C TYR A 28 13.88 19.25 9.33
N CYS A 29 12.63 19.64 9.55
CA CYS A 29 11.48 18.95 8.96
C CYS A 29 11.47 19.17 7.44
N LEU A 30 10.93 18.20 6.69
CA LEU A 30 10.90 18.23 5.23
C LEU A 30 9.49 18.06 4.70
N ALA A 31 9.13 18.87 3.71
CA ALA A 31 7.91 18.73 2.91
C ALA A 31 8.30 18.42 1.45
N LEU A 32 8.22 17.14 1.05
CA LEU A 32 8.62 16.71 -0.29
C LEU A 32 7.41 16.48 -1.18
N THR A 33 7.34 17.23 -2.27
CA THR A 33 6.45 16.93 -3.38
C THR A 33 7.22 16.17 -4.46
N ALA A 34 6.65 15.08 -4.96
CA ALA A 34 7.34 14.23 -5.89
C ALA A 34 6.36 13.54 -6.82
N GLY A 35 6.60 13.63 -8.12
CA GLY A 35 5.80 12.97 -9.14
C GLY A 35 5.79 11.44 -9.02
N PRO A 36 4.93 10.76 -9.81
CA PRO A 36 4.95 9.31 -9.90
C PRO A 36 6.33 8.83 -10.38
N GLY A 37 6.81 7.71 -9.85
CA GLY A 37 8.11 7.16 -10.25
C GLY A 37 9.34 7.97 -9.82
N ALA A 38 9.18 9.06 -9.04
CA ALA A 38 10.30 9.87 -8.56
C ALA A 38 11.14 9.20 -7.45
N GLY A 39 10.82 7.99 -7.05
CA GLY A 39 11.58 7.27 -6.03
C GLY A 39 11.29 7.69 -4.60
N LYS A 40 10.07 8.19 -4.28
CA LYS A 40 9.64 8.59 -2.92
C LYS A 40 9.99 7.56 -1.86
N THR A 41 9.53 6.33 -2.04
CA THR A 41 9.75 5.23 -1.09
C THR A 41 11.22 4.85 -0.97
N GLU A 42 11.98 4.91 -2.09
CA GLU A 42 13.41 4.68 -2.08
C GLU A 42 14.14 5.77 -1.29
N MET A 43 13.81 7.04 -1.53
CA MET A 43 14.39 8.16 -0.78
C MET A 43 14.14 8.02 0.73
N LEU A 44 12.90 7.63 1.15
CA LEU A 44 12.60 7.39 2.56
C LEU A 44 13.42 6.22 3.13
N ALA A 45 13.64 5.15 2.36
CA ALA A 45 14.48 4.02 2.79
C ALA A 45 15.95 4.43 2.92
N GLN A 46 16.49 5.19 1.99
CA GLN A 46 17.85 5.73 2.04
C GLN A 46 18.01 6.72 3.21
N ARG A 47 16.98 7.53 3.49
CA ARG A 47 16.94 8.41 4.66
C ARG A 47 16.96 7.61 5.97
N ALA A 48 16.19 6.53 6.05
CA ALA A 48 16.21 5.65 7.23
C ALA A 48 17.60 5.01 7.41
N ASP A 49 18.22 4.55 6.33
CA ASP A 49 19.59 4.02 6.34
C ASP A 49 20.58 5.08 6.84
N PHE A 50 20.54 6.31 6.29
CA PHE A 50 21.36 7.42 6.75
C PHE A 50 21.22 7.66 8.25
N LEU A 51 19.99 7.85 8.73
CA LEU A 51 19.70 8.19 10.13
C LEU A 51 20.15 7.08 11.11
N LEU A 52 19.97 5.82 10.72
CA LEU A 52 20.31 4.67 11.56
C LEU A 52 21.81 4.35 11.52
N ARG A 53 22.43 4.37 10.34
CA ARG A 53 23.83 3.97 10.15
C ARG A 53 24.81 5.02 10.65
N THR A 54 24.46 6.31 10.52
CA THR A 54 25.28 7.41 11.06
C THR A 54 25.09 7.62 12.57
N GLY A 55 24.07 6.98 13.16
CA GLY A 55 23.69 7.20 14.56
C GLY A 55 22.99 8.54 14.81
N THR A 56 22.56 9.25 13.76
CA THR A 56 21.74 10.47 13.88
C THR A 56 20.40 10.17 14.57
N CYS A 57 19.78 9.02 14.28
CA CYS A 57 18.76 8.42 15.13
C CYS A 57 19.46 7.64 16.24
N ARG A 58 19.70 8.31 17.39
CA ARG A 58 20.45 7.71 18.52
C ARG A 58 19.70 6.57 19.17
N TYR A 59 20.41 5.49 19.53
CA TYR A 59 19.85 4.41 20.36
C TYR A 59 19.44 4.97 21.74
N PRO A 60 18.29 4.58 22.32
CA PRO A 60 17.31 3.56 21.87
C PRO A 60 16.18 4.12 20.99
N LYS A 61 16.29 5.36 20.51
CA LYS A 61 15.24 5.98 19.68
C LYS A 61 15.01 5.22 18.37
N ARG A 62 13.81 5.40 17.82
CA ARG A 62 13.30 4.70 16.66
C ARG A 62 12.86 5.69 15.58
N ILE A 63 12.66 5.20 14.38
CA ILE A 63 12.02 5.93 13.28
C ILE A 63 10.59 5.41 13.17
N LEU A 64 9.61 6.31 13.05
CA LEU A 64 8.20 6.00 12.81
C LEU A 64 7.83 6.39 11.38
N ALA A 65 7.32 5.46 10.60
CA ALA A 65 6.65 5.76 9.34
C ALA A 65 5.14 5.57 9.49
N ILE A 66 4.38 6.54 9.03
CA ILE A 66 2.91 6.48 8.98
C ILE A 66 2.50 6.64 7.52
N SER A 67 1.71 5.72 7.01
CA SER A 67 1.17 5.76 5.65
C SER A 67 -0.34 5.56 5.65
N PHE A 68 -0.96 5.88 4.53
CA PHE A 68 -2.41 5.71 4.36
C PHE A 68 -2.78 4.24 4.08
N LYS A 69 -1.91 3.49 3.39
CA LYS A 69 -2.16 2.12 2.96
C LYS A 69 -1.23 1.12 3.63
N VAL A 70 -1.75 -0.05 3.91
CA VAL A 70 -0.98 -1.18 4.49
C VAL A 70 0.16 -1.60 3.58
N ASP A 71 -0.09 -1.70 2.26
CA ASP A 71 0.93 -2.08 1.28
C ASP A 71 2.09 -1.10 1.22
N ALA A 72 1.80 0.21 1.37
CA ALA A 72 2.84 1.23 1.44
C ALA A 72 3.71 1.05 2.69
N CYS A 73 3.09 0.77 3.85
CA CYS A 73 3.80 0.48 5.10
C CYS A 73 4.74 -0.72 4.96
N LYS A 74 4.24 -1.79 4.35
CA LYS A 74 5.01 -3.03 4.12
C LYS A 74 6.16 -2.80 3.15
N ASN A 75 5.87 -2.22 1.99
CA ASN A 75 6.87 -1.95 0.95
C ASN A 75 8.00 -1.07 1.50
N LEU A 76 7.66 -0.01 2.25
CA LEU A 76 8.66 0.86 2.85
C LEU A 76 9.51 0.09 3.88
N LYS A 77 8.90 -0.73 4.74
CA LYS A 77 9.62 -1.52 5.74
C LYS A 77 10.57 -2.54 5.12
N GLU A 78 10.11 -3.30 4.11
CA GLU A 78 10.93 -4.26 3.37
C GLU A 78 12.10 -3.58 2.66
N ARG A 79 11.85 -2.38 2.13
CA ARG A 79 12.88 -1.58 1.46
C ARG A 79 13.93 -1.05 2.44
N VAL A 80 13.50 -0.55 3.61
CA VAL A 80 14.41 -0.15 4.70
C VAL A 80 15.25 -1.34 5.16
N GLU A 81 14.64 -2.52 5.36
CA GLU A 81 15.36 -3.73 5.75
C GLU A 81 16.42 -4.12 4.71
N ARG A 82 16.10 -3.98 3.42
CA ARG A 82 17.06 -4.23 2.32
C ARG A 82 18.24 -3.25 2.34
N ARG A 83 18.01 -1.97 2.72
CA ARG A 83 19.06 -0.93 2.71
C ARG A 83 19.94 -0.96 3.95
N CYS A 84 19.37 -1.00 5.12
CA CYS A 84 20.17 -0.93 6.36
C CYS A 84 20.46 -2.29 7.02
N GLY A 85 19.89 -3.35 6.48
CA GLY A 85 19.99 -4.68 7.08
C GLY A 85 19.04 -4.84 8.26
N PHE A 86 18.86 -6.09 8.66
CA PHE A 86 17.86 -6.51 9.63
C PHE A 86 18.00 -5.86 11.01
N ASP A 87 19.22 -5.81 11.55
CA ASP A 87 19.48 -5.31 12.91
C ASP A 87 19.09 -3.84 13.05
N LEU A 88 19.51 -2.99 12.12
CA LEU A 88 19.17 -1.56 12.13
C LEU A 88 17.70 -1.34 11.82
N ALA A 89 17.13 -2.09 10.86
CA ALA A 89 15.73 -2.02 10.50
C ALA A 89 14.78 -2.44 11.64
N SER A 90 15.27 -3.16 12.66
CA SER A 90 14.48 -3.46 13.86
C SER A 90 14.03 -2.19 14.59
N ARG A 91 14.70 -1.06 14.38
CA ARG A 91 14.38 0.26 14.94
C ARG A 91 13.49 1.12 14.01
N PHE A 92 12.96 0.54 12.96
CA PHE A 92 12.05 1.20 12.03
C PHE A 92 10.64 0.63 12.18
N ASP A 93 9.71 1.46 12.62
CA ASP A 93 8.29 1.12 12.78
C ASP A 93 7.52 1.69 11.59
N SER A 94 6.62 0.90 11.00
CA SER A 94 5.79 1.32 9.88
C SER A 94 4.34 0.91 10.14
N TYR A 95 3.43 1.89 10.21
CA TYR A 95 2.02 1.70 10.54
C TYR A 95 1.11 2.51 9.64
N THR A 96 -0.16 2.08 9.53
CA THR A 96 -1.23 2.97 9.08
C THR A 96 -1.63 3.92 10.21
N PHE A 97 -2.34 5.02 9.89
CA PHE A 97 -2.88 5.93 10.90
C PHE A 97 -3.72 5.22 11.96
N HIS A 98 -4.59 4.29 11.53
CA HIS A 98 -5.45 3.53 12.44
C HIS A 98 -4.67 2.53 13.30
N ALA A 99 -3.68 1.86 12.74
CA ALA A 99 -2.81 0.97 13.51
C ALA A 99 -1.98 1.75 14.54
N PHE A 100 -1.50 2.95 14.21
CA PHE A 100 -0.81 3.83 15.15
C PHE A 100 -1.75 4.33 16.25
N ALA A 101 -2.96 4.78 15.89
CA ALA A 101 -3.99 5.20 16.83
C ALA A 101 -4.37 4.08 17.80
N LYS A 102 -4.60 2.85 17.29
CA LYS A 102 -4.88 1.68 18.14
C LYS A 102 -3.78 1.43 19.17
N ARG A 103 -2.50 1.53 18.76
CA ARG A 103 -1.37 1.36 19.70
C ARG A 103 -1.37 2.43 20.80
N ILE A 104 -1.74 3.66 20.49
CA ILE A 104 -1.90 4.73 21.50
C ILE A 104 -3.03 4.35 22.47
N ILE A 105 -4.18 3.91 21.95
CA ILE A 105 -5.32 3.49 22.77
C ILE A 105 -4.93 2.31 23.67
N ASP A 106 -4.37 1.25 23.11
CA ASP A 106 -4.01 0.04 23.87
C ASP A 106 -3.09 0.35 25.05
N ARG A 107 -2.15 1.30 24.87
CA ARG A 107 -1.20 1.67 25.91
C ARG A 107 -1.77 2.67 26.92
N PHE A 108 -2.54 3.65 26.47
CA PHE A 108 -2.92 4.81 27.28
C PHE A 108 -4.43 4.92 27.53
N ARG A 109 -5.26 3.94 27.16
CA ARG A 109 -6.73 3.96 27.38
C ARG A 109 -7.17 4.29 28.81
N PRO A 110 -6.42 3.99 29.91
CA PRO A 110 -6.85 4.38 31.24
C PRO A 110 -6.99 5.90 31.45
N VAL A 111 -6.46 6.72 30.52
CA VAL A 111 -6.61 8.18 30.49
C VAL A 111 -7.99 8.59 29.98
N LEU A 112 -8.66 7.72 29.23
CA LEU A 112 -9.98 7.99 28.67
C LEU A 112 -11.04 8.03 29.77
N VAL A 113 -11.85 9.08 29.76
CA VAL A 113 -12.92 9.30 30.76
C VAL A 113 -14.25 9.57 30.07
N ASN A 114 -15.34 9.47 30.83
CA ASN A 114 -16.71 9.72 30.38
C ASN A 114 -17.10 8.78 29.20
N GLU A 115 -17.63 9.35 28.13
CA GLU A 115 -18.07 8.64 26.92
C GLU A 115 -16.94 7.95 26.16
N TYR A 116 -15.68 8.35 26.37
CA TYR A 116 -14.50 7.74 25.77
C TYR A 116 -13.93 6.58 26.59
N THR A 117 -14.47 6.27 27.76
CA THR A 117 -13.95 5.20 28.61
C THR A 117 -13.97 3.85 27.89
N LEU A 118 -12.81 3.17 27.85
CA LEU A 118 -12.66 1.84 27.26
C LEU A 118 -12.09 0.86 28.28
N ASP A 119 -12.72 -0.30 28.39
CA ASP A 119 -12.26 -1.38 29.24
C ASP A 119 -11.11 -2.18 28.58
N PHE A 120 -10.41 -2.98 29.37
CA PHE A 120 -9.43 -3.91 28.83
C PHE A 120 -10.12 -4.98 27.98
N GLY A 121 -9.57 -5.31 26.82
CA GLY A 121 -10.16 -6.29 25.91
C GLY A 121 -11.37 -5.76 25.13
N TYR A 122 -11.50 -4.44 24.94
CA TYR A 122 -12.50 -3.86 24.06
C TYR A 122 -12.43 -4.45 22.65
N SER A 123 -13.56 -4.51 21.96
CA SER A 123 -13.67 -4.97 20.57
C SER A 123 -13.87 -3.81 19.60
N ILE A 124 -13.35 -3.97 18.38
CA ILE A 124 -13.63 -3.06 17.26
C ILE A 124 -14.82 -3.63 16.49
N VAL A 125 -15.85 -2.82 16.31
CA VAL A 125 -17.12 -3.22 15.67
C VAL A 125 -17.42 -2.31 14.47
N ASP A 126 -18.23 -2.81 13.53
CA ASP A 126 -18.65 -2.03 12.36
C ASP A 126 -19.59 -0.89 12.77
N LYS A 127 -20.46 -1.15 13.73
CA LYS A 127 -21.44 -0.18 14.23
C LYS A 127 -21.78 -0.46 15.70
N LYS A 128 -21.71 0.57 16.51
CA LYS A 128 -22.15 0.52 17.92
C LYS A 128 -23.66 0.77 18.04
N ASN A 129 -24.29 0.10 18.98
CA ASN A 129 -25.68 0.36 19.37
C ASN A 129 -25.77 1.33 20.56
N GLY A 130 -25.01 2.45 20.50
CA GLY A 130 -24.93 3.46 21.54
C GLY A 130 -23.55 3.52 22.23
N PRO A 131 -23.40 4.36 23.29
CA PRO A 131 -22.16 4.44 24.06
C PRO A 131 -21.79 3.09 24.65
N SER A 132 -20.55 2.64 24.46
CA SER A 132 -20.05 1.35 24.95
C SER A 132 -18.63 1.51 25.49
N ARG A 133 -18.34 0.83 26.60
CA ARG A 133 -16.99 0.74 27.18
C ARG A 133 -16.21 -0.47 26.67
N THR A 134 -16.91 -1.42 26.04
CA THR A 134 -16.32 -2.67 25.53
C THR A 134 -16.25 -2.72 24.02
N GLU A 135 -16.78 -1.69 23.32
CA GLU A 135 -16.81 -1.63 21.86
C GLU A 135 -16.43 -0.24 21.35
N ILE A 136 -15.68 -0.20 20.28
CA ILE A 136 -15.28 1.01 19.54
C ILE A 136 -15.48 0.77 18.04
N GLU A 137 -15.96 1.78 17.32
CA GLU A 137 -15.99 1.71 15.85
C GLU A 137 -14.60 1.95 15.28
N PHE A 138 -14.32 1.38 14.11
CA PHE A 138 -13.03 1.57 13.46
C PHE A 138 -12.73 3.06 13.19
N GLY A 139 -13.74 3.82 12.76
CA GLY A 139 -13.65 5.26 12.54
C GLY A 139 -13.32 6.08 13.79
N ASP A 140 -13.61 5.55 14.97
CA ASP A 140 -13.37 6.20 16.26
C ASP A 140 -11.90 6.05 16.74
N LEU A 141 -11.10 5.17 16.14
CA LEU A 141 -9.72 4.93 16.60
C LEU A 141 -8.88 6.20 16.61
N VAL A 142 -8.93 7.00 15.55
CA VAL A 142 -8.18 8.26 15.47
C VAL A 142 -8.73 9.30 16.45
N PRO A 143 -10.05 9.56 16.55
CA PRO A 143 -10.64 10.41 17.57
C PRO A 143 -10.27 10.04 19.02
N PHE A 144 -10.30 8.76 19.38
CA PHE A 144 -9.92 8.31 20.72
C PHE A 144 -8.42 8.51 21.01
N ALA A 145 -7.56 8.25 20.03
CA ALA A 145 -6.13 8.55 20.17
C ALA A 145 -5.88 10.07 20.33
N ILE A 146 -6.62 10.92 19.62
CA ILE A 146 -6.59 12.37 19.76
C ILE A 146 -6.98 12.76 21.21
N GLN A 147 -8.08 12.20 21.72
CA GLN A 147 -8.55 12.45 23.09
C GLN A 147 -7.50 12.08 24.14
N ILE A 148 -6.81 10.95 23.97
CA ILE A 148 -5.70 10.54 24.84
C ILE A 148 -4.57 11.56 24.79
N LEU A 149 -4.15 11.98 23.59
CA LEU A 149 -3.05 12.91 23.44
C LEU A 149 -3.40 14.33 23.93
N GLN A 150 -4.65 14.76 23.82
CA GLN A 150 -5.13 16.02 24.41
C GLN A 150 -5.09 15.98 25.93
N SER A 151 -5.54 14.88 26.53
CA SER A 151 -5.74 14.77 27.98
C SER A 151 -4.48 14.36 28.75
N SER A 152 -3.47 13.74 28.09
CA SER A 152 -2.30 13.18 28.78
C SER A 152 -0.98 13.67 28.20
N GLU A 153 -0.29 14.46 29.00
CA GLU A 153 1.11 14.84 28.71
C GLU A 153 2.04 13.62 28.77
N ILE A 154 1.78 12.68 29.66
CA ILE A 154 2.54 11.42 29.80
C ILE A 154 2.47 10.63 28.49
N ALA A 155 1.29 10.49 27.89
CA ALA A 155 1.13 9.81 26.61
C ALA A 155 1.91 10.51 25.49
N ARG A 156 1.79 11.84 25.38
CA ARG A 156 2.57 12.62 24.41
C ARG A 156 4.08 12.44 24.60
N ASN A 157 4.57 12.55 25.84
CA ASN A 157 6.00 12.46 26.14
C ASN A 157 6.54 11.04 25.89
N ALA A 158 5.77 9.98 26.18
CA ALA A 158 6.18 8.62 25.91
C ALA A 158 6.41 8.39 24.40
N ILE A 159 5.53 8.89 23.53
CA ILE A 159 5.69 8.82 22.06
C ILE A 159 6.92 9.63 21.63
N ARG A 160 7.06 10.86 22.12
CA ARG A 160 8.16 11.77 21.78
C ARG A 160 9.53 11.25 22.24
N GLN A 161 9.57 10.48 23.31
CA GLN A 161 10.80 9.83 23.78
C GLN A 161 11.14 8.57 22.96
N THR A 162 10.15 7.88 22.42
CA THR A 162 10.36 6.68 21.62
C THR A 162 10.95 6.99 20.25
N TYR A 163 10.47 8.03 19.59
CA TYR A 163 10.86 8.37 18.24
C TYR A 163 11.78 9.60 18.17
N SER A 164 12.62 9.65 17.13
CA SER A 164 13.40 10.84 16.76
C SER A 164 13.01 11.38 15.38
N ASP A 165 12.53 10.50 14.51
CA ASP A 165 12.19 10.82 13.12
C ASP A 165 10.84 10.22 12.76
N ILE A 166 10.02 10.98 12.06
CA ILE A 166 8.69 10.58 11.64
C ILE A 166 8.57 10.78 10.11
N PHE A 167 8.21 9.72 9.40
CA PHE A 167 7.95 9.76 7.97
C PHE A 167 6.44 9.69 7.74
N LEU A 168 5.91 10.60 6.94
CA LEU A 168 4.51 10.64 6.52
C LEU A 168 4.48 10.38 5.01
N ASP A 169 4.16 9.15 4.62
CA ASP A 169 4.11 8.75 3.22
C ASP A 169 2.69 8.91 2.65
N GLU A 170 2.57 9.18 1.35
CA GLU A 170 1.32 9.50 0.65
C GLU A 170 0.54 10.65 1.34
N PHE A 171 1.28 11.65 1.82
CA PHE A 171 0.76 12.68 2.71
C PHE A 171 -0.37 13.53 2.09
N GLN A 172 -0.49 13.61 0.76
CA GLN A 172 -1.60 14.29 0.07
C GLN A 172 -2.98 13.69 0.36
N ASP A 173 -3.05 12.45 0.88
CA ASP A 173 -4.31 11.79 1.23
C ASP A 173 -4.70 11.98 2.71
N CYS A 174 -3.92 12.72 3.49
CA CYS A 174 -4.13 12.93 4.92
C CYS A 174 -5.44 13.70 5.20
N THR A 175 -6.26 13.18 6.09
CA THR A 175 -7.51 13.81 6.53
C THR A 175 -7.27 14.83 7.66
N ASN A 176 -8.27 15.67 7.95
CA ASN A 176 -8.22 16.63 9.07
C ASN A 176 -7.87 15.96 10.41
N LEU A 177 -8.58 14.89 10.76
CA LEU A 177 -8.37 14.17 12.02
C LEU A 177 -6.99 13.50 12.10
N GLN A 178 -6.52 12.92 10.99
CA GLN A 178 -5.19 12.33 10.93
C GLN A 178 -4.11 13.39 11.08
N TYR A 179 -4.29 14.56 10.48
CA TYR A 179 -3.35 15.67 10.62
C TYR A 179 -3.36 16.24 12.05
N GLU A 180 -4.53 16.34 12.69
CA GLU A 180 -4.65 16.73 14.09
C GLU A 180 -3.89 15.77 15.02
N LEU A 181 -4.01 14.45 14.78
CA LEU A 181 -3.24 13.44 15.51
C LEU A 181 -1.73 13.69 15.39
N VAL A 182 -1.24 13.97 14.17
CA VAL A 182 0.19 14.29 13.92
C VAL A 182 0.61 15.56 14.68
N LYS A 183 -0.21 16.61 14.66
CA LYS A 183 0.07 17.87 15.38
C LYS A 183 0.17 17.65 16.88
N LEU A 184 -0.81 17.01 17.48
CA LEU A 184 -0.82 16.74 18.93
C LEU A 184 0.39 15.89 19.38
N ALA A 185 0.74 14.89 18.57
CA ALA A 185 1.87 14.02 18.88
C ALA A 185 3.21 14.77 18.78
N PHE A 186 3.43 15.57 17.73
CA PHE A 186 4.78 15.96 17.32
C PHE A 186 5.04 17.47 17.18
N GLN A 187 4.00 18.32 17.08
CA GLN A 187 4.22 19.77 16.94
C GLN A 187 4.86 20.38 18.18
N GLY A 188 5.71 21.40 17.98
CA GLY A 188 6.44 22.07 19.07
C GLY A 188 7.53 21.23 19.71
N THR A 189 8.01 20.19 19.03
CA THR A 189 9.10 19.31 19.48
C THR A 189 10.35 19.48 18.61
N ARG A 190 11.45 18.85 19.02
CA ARG A 190 12.69 18.75 18.21
C ARG A 190 12.72 17.49 17.33
N LEU A 191 11.59 16.82 17.16
CA LEU A 191 11.48 15.65 16.29
C LEU A 191 11.47 16.11 14.83
N ARG A 192 12.11 15.31 13.96
CA ARG A 192 12.20 15.63 12.53
C ARG A 192 11.10 14.89 11.79
N LEU A 193 10.23 15.63 11.15
CA LEU A 193 9.15 15.08 10.32
C LEU A 193 9.52 15.19 8.85
N THR A 194 9.24 14.17 8.08
CA THR A 194 9.41 14.14 6.62
C THR A 194 8.09 13.74 5.99
N ALA A 195 7.36 14.72 5.46
CA ALA A 195 6.13 14.49 4.71
C ALA A 195 6.44 14.35 3.21
N VAL A 196 5.96 13.26 2.59
CA VAL A 196 6.22 12.95 1.18
C VAL A 196 4.91 12.62 0.47
N GLY A 197 4.71 13.13 -0.74
CA GLY A 197 3.53 12.81 -1.52
C GLY A 197 3.51 13.47 -2.91
N ASP A 198 2.41 13.25 -3.63
CA ASP A 198 2.16 13.81 -4.96
C ASP A 198 0.78 14.49 -5.02
N THR A 199 0.77 15.80 -5.07
CA THR A 199 -0.47 16.60 -5.13
C THR A 199 -1.32 16.30 -6.37
N LYS A 200 -0.70 15.83 -7.48
CA LYS A 200 -1.37 15.43 -8.72
C LYS A 200 -2.05 14.07 -8.63
N GLN A 201 -1.72 13.25 -7.64
CA GLN A 201 -2.35 11.96 -7.36
C GLN A 201 -3.38 12.03 -6.22
N LYS A 202 -3.92 13.21 -5.93
CA LYS A 202 -4.97 13.40 -4.95
C LYS A 202 -6.31 12.90 -5.50
N ILE A 203 -6.62 11.64 -5.29
CA ILE A 203 -7.86 10.97 -5.73
C ILE A 203 -8.77 10.56 -4.56
N MET A 204 -8.41 10.95 -3.32
CA MET A 204 -9.13 10.63 -2.09
C MET A 204 -9.84 11.85 -1.50
N ALA A 205 -10.15 12.88 -2.30
CA ALA A 205 -10.86 14.07 -1.84
C ALA A 205 -12.24 13.73 -1.23
N TRP A 206 -12.92 12.73 -1.79
CA TRP A 206 -14.19 12.19 -1.28
C TRP A 206 -14.07 11.61 0.15
N ALA A 207 -12.88 11.19 0.57
CA ALA A 207 -12.60 10.68 1.92
C ALA A 207 -12.14 11.79 2.89
N GLY A 208 -12.22 13.08 2.50
CA GLY A 208 -11.90 14.23 3.34
C GLY A 208 -10.42 14.63 3.37
N ALA A 209 -9.63 14.28 2.34
CA ALA A 209 -8.26 14.74 2.21
C ALA A 209 -8.18 16.27 2.12
N LEU A 210 -7.25 16.85 2.91
CA LEU A 210 -7.06 18.30 3.02
C LEU A 210 -6.54 18.95 1.75
N ASP A 211 -7.12 20.08 1.38
CA ASP A 211 -6.52 20.96 0.38
C ASP A 211 -5.30 21.67 0.97
N SER A 212 -4.26 21.85 0.14
CA SER A 212 -3.03 22.55 0.55
C SER A 212 -2.31 21.98 1.78
N ILE A 213 -2.46 20.69 2.05
CA ILE A 213 -1.89 20.02 3.24
C ILE A 213 -0.37 20.24 3.36
N PHE A 214 0.37 20.26 2.26
CA PHE A 214 1.82 20.50 2.27
C PHE A 214 2.17 21.91 2.73
N GLN A 215 1.42 22.93 2.29
CA GLN A 215 1.65 24.30 2.75
C GLN A 215 1.32 24.46 4.24
N THR A 216 0.24 23.84 4.69
CA THR A 216 -0.13 23.81 6.11
C THR A 216 0.97 23.15 6.93
N PHE A 217 1.50 22.02 6.47
CA PHE A 217 2.60 21.31 7.13
C PHE A 217 3.89 22.14 7.17
N VAL A 218 4.25 22.82 6.08
CA VAL A 218 5.40 23.75 6.05
C VAL A 218 5.28 24.80 7.13
N ASN A 219 4.11 25.41 7.27
CA ASN A 219 3.88 26.46 8.27
C ASN A 219 3.88 25.91 9.72
N ASP A 220 3.21 24.77 9.95
CA ASP A 220 3.04 24.20 11.29
C ASP A 220 4.33 23.58 11.87
N PHE A 221 5.22 23.08 11.02
CA PHE A 221 6.46 22.39 11.40
C PHE A 221 7.74 23.11 10.97
N ASN A 222 7.62 24.30 10.40
CA ASN A 222 8.73 25.05 9.81
C ASN A 222 9.59 24.17 8.86
N ALA A 223 8.89 23.40 8.03
CA ALA A 223 9.51 22.40 7.17
C ALA A 223 10.13 23.05 5.91
N VAL A 224 11.26 22.49 5.47
CA VAL A 224 11.89 22.88 4.20
C VAL A 224 11.16 22.22 3.05
N PRO A 225 10.57 23.00 2.11
CA PRO A 225 9.93 22.43 0.94
C PRO A 225 10.99 21.97 -0.08
N LEU A 226 10.83 20.77 -0.61
CA LEU A 226 11.67 20.20 -1.66
C LEU A 226 10.80 19.54 -2.73
N ASN A 227 11.25 19.58 -3.99
CA ASN A 227 10.57 18.93 -5.10
C ASN A 227 11.49 17.90 -5.75
N MET A 228 10.98 16.68 -5.94
CA MET A 228 11.65 15.64 -6.70
C MET A 228 11.04 15.60 -8.10
N TYR A 229 11.87 15.85 -9.12
CA TYR A 229 11.40 16.05 -10.50
C TYR A 229 11.63 14.84 -11.39
N ARG A 230 12.65 14.00 -11.11
CA ARG A 230 13.06 12.92 -11.99
C ARG A 230 12.12 11.72 -11.85
N ASN A 231 11.61 11.23 -12.96
CA ASN A 231 10.84 9.98 -12.99
C ASN A 231 11.75 8.83 -13.46
N PHE A 232 11.91 7.81 -12.61
CA PHE A 232 12.73 6.62 -12.88
C PHE A 232 11.89 5.41 -13.33
N ARG A 233 10.57 5.54 -13.38
CA ARG A 233 9.65 4.45 -13.70
C ARG A 233 9.40 4.32 -15.18
N SER A 234 8.89 5.38 -15.77
CA SER A 234 8.31 5.33 -17.12
C SER A 234 9.35 5.66 -18.18
N LYS A 235 9.26 4.99 -19.32
CA LYS A 235 10.07 5.30 -20.50
C LYS A 235 9.72 6.69 -21.07
N PRO A 236 10.66 7.34 -21.81
CA PRO A 236 10.50 8.74 -22.26
C PRO A 236 9.21 9.06 -22.99
N ARG A 237 8.72 8.16 -23.88
CA ARG A 237 7.47 8.38 -24.59
C ARG A 237 6.27 8.47 -23.67
N LEU A 238 6.22 7.63 -22.62
CA LEU A 238 5.18 7.69 -21.62
C LEU A 238 5.30 8.94 -20.73
N LEU A 239 6.54 9.41 -20.49
CA LEU A 239 6.75 10.66 -19.76
C LEU A 239 6.22 11.86 -20.55
N ARG A 240 6.33 11.86 -21.87
CA ARG A 240 5.72 12.91 -22.72
C ARG A 240 4.20 12.92 -22.60
N VAL A 241 3.56 11.75 -22.60
CA VAL A 241 2.10 11.65 -22.33
C VAL A 241 1.76 12.20 -20.94
N GLN A 242 2.49 11.79 -19.91
CA GLN A 242 2.28 12.31 -18.56
C GLN A 242 2.45 13.82 -18.49
N ASN A 243 3.44 14.37 -19.20
CA ASN A 243 3.73 15.79 -19.23
C ASN A 243 2.59 16.63 -19.87
N GLU A 244 1.93 16.10 -20.91
CA GLU A 244 0.72 16.76 -21.47
C GLU A 244 -0.42 16.84 -20.45
N ILE A 245 -0.63 15.79 -19.66
CA ILE A 245 -1.64 15.80 -18.60
C ILE A 245 -1.24 16.79 -17.49
N ILE A 246 0.06 16.81 -17.12
CA ILE A 246 0.60 17.74 -16.11
C ILE A 246 0.41 19.19 -16.54
N ARG A 247 0.56 19.54 -17.82
CA ARG A 247 0.30 20.90 -18.33
C ARG A 247 -1.11 21.39 -17.98
N THR A 248 -2.07 20.47 -17.93
CA THR A 248 -3.46 20.80 -17.56
C THR A 248 -3.71 20.80 -16.05
N LEU A 249 -3.05 19.89 -15.31
CA LEU A 249 -3.27 19.72 -13.84
C LEU A 249 -2.43 20.68 -12.99
N ASP A 250 -1.18 20.88 -13.37
CA ASP A 250 -0.19 21.67 -12.62
C ASP A 250 0.90 22.20 -13.57
N PRO A 251 0.63 23.29 -14.29
CA PRO A 251 1.57 23.85 -15.27
C PRO A 251 2.97 24.19 -14.70
N ALA A 252 3.06 24.45 -13.40
CA ALA A 252 4.33 24.75 -12.73
C ALA A 252 5.24 23.53 -12.55
N SER A 253 4.67 22.33 -12.67
CA SER A 253 5.40 21.04 -12.53
C SER A 253 5.71 20.35 -13.87
N VAL A 254 5.62 21.06 -14.98
CA VAL A 254 5.95 20.52 -16.31
C VAL A 254 7.41 20.13 -16.37
N MET A 255 7.69 18.91 -16.83
CA MET A 255 9.05 18.39 -16.99
C MET A 255 9.76 19.11 -18.15
N SER A 256 11.07 19.32 -18.02
CA SER A 256 11.89 19.90 -19.08
C SER A 256 12.11 18.92 -20.24
N ASP A 257 12.40 19.44 -21.43
CA ASP A 257 12.68 18.62 -22.61
C ASP A 257 13.89 17.68 -22.39
N GLU A 258 14.83 18.07 -21.53
CA GLU A 258 15.96 17.23 -21.19
C GLU A 258 15.54 15.95 -20.43
N GLN A 259 14.57 16.05 -19.56
CA GLN A 259 14.02 14.91 -18.79
C GLN A 259 13.16 13.98 -19.67
N LEU A 260 12.71 14.46 -20.83
CA LEU A 260 11.85 13.74 -21.78
C LEU A 260 12.62 13.14 -22.97
N ARG A 261 13.97 13.24 -22.97
CA ARG A 261 14.80 12.74 -24.08
C ARG A 261 14.72 11.22 -24.20
N GLY A 262 14.66 10.75 -25.45
CA GLY A 262 14.62 9.35 -25.82
C GLY A 262 13.32 8.98 -26.52
N ASP A 263 13.32 7.87 -27.25
CA ASP A 263 12.16 7.39 -28.02
C ASP A 263 11.60 6.06 -27.50
N GLU A 264 12.19 5.54 -26.42
CA GLU A 264 11.74 4.31 -25.81
C GLU A 264 10.36 4.48 -25.18
N GLY A 265 9.65 3.36 -25.16
CA GLY A 265 8.27 3.27 -24.68
C GLY A 265 7.29 3.13 -25.85
N GLU A 266 6.17 2.52 -25.53
CA GLU A 266 5.16 2.16 -26.52
C GLU A 266 3.80 2.72 -26.09
N VAL A 267 3.12 3.36 -27.02
CA VAL A 267 1.80 3.98 -26.79
C VAL A 267 0.88 3.60 -27.93
N TYR A 268 -0.25 2.99 -27.64
CA TYR A 268 -1.23 2.55 -28.61
C TYR A 268 -2.63 3.05 -28.25
N VAL A 269 -3.42 3.33 -29.27
CA VAL A 269 -4.82 3.73 -29.15
C VAL A 269 -5.64 2.90 -30.11
N HIS A 270 -6.69 2.25 -29.61
CA HIS A 270 -7.59 1.44 -30.43
C HIS A 270 -9.04 1.77 -30.16
N SER A 271 -9.84 1.79 -31.24
CA SER A 271 -11.28 1.98 -31.18
C SER A 271 -11.96 0.77 -31.81
N PHE A 272 -13.02 0.30 -31.17
CA PHE A 272 -13.77 -0.89 -31.57
C PHE A 272 -15.23 -0.57 -31.78
N GLU A 273 -15.91 -1.37 -32.58
CA GLU A 273 -17.36 -1.22 -32.77
C GLU A 273 -18.12 -1.58 -31.50
N ASP A 274 -17.67 -2.67 -30.83
CA ASP A 274 -18.29 -3.13 -29.60
C ASP A 274 -17.28 -3.69 -28.57
N SER A 275 -17.77 -3.94 -27.36
CA SER A 275 -16.97 -4.43 -26.22
C SER A 275 -16.48 -5.87 -26.37
N ARG A 276 -17.06 -6.70 -27.26
CA ARG A 276 -16.59 -8.07 -27.51
C ARG A 276 -15.36 -8.05 -28.41
N GLN A 277 -15.39 -7.24 -29.47
CA GLN A 277 -14.21 -7.04 -30.33
C GLN A 277 -13.03 -6.46 -29.52
N GLU A 278 -13.31 -5.48 -28.62
CA GLU A 278 -12.32 -4.94 -27.71
C GLU A 278 -11.71 -6.05 -26.83
N ALA A 279 -12.54 -6.92 -26.23
CA ALA A 279 -12.10 -8.01 -25.37
C ALA A 279 -11.21 -9.03 -26.12
N ILE A 280 -11.63 -9.48 -27.29
CA ILE A 280 -10.88 -10.43 -28.12
C ILE A 280 -9.51 -9.86 -28.47
N TYR A 281 -9.48 -8.62 -28.97
CA TYR A 281 -8.22 -7.95 -29.30
C TYR A 281 -7.26 -7.83 -28.10
N LEU A 282 -7.80 -7.43 -26.95
CA LEU A 282 -7.01 -7.28 -25.74
C LEU A 282 -6.44 -8.62 -25.24
N VAL A 283 -7.22 -9.69 -25.35
CA VAL A 283 -6.73 -11.01 -24.96
C VAL A 283 -5.65 -11.52 -25.92
N ASP A 284 -5.81 -11.31 -27.24
CA ASP A 284 -4.75 -11.64 -28.23
C ASP A 284 -3.46 -10.84 -27.94
N LEU A 285 -3.58 -9.58 -27.56
CA LEU A 285 -2.45 -8.73 -27.21
C LEU A 285 -1.75 -9.21 -25.91
N ILE A 286 -2.53 -9.52 -24.89
CA ILE A 286 -2.02 -10.06 -23.60
C ILE A 286 -1.33 -11.41 -23.81
N ASP A 287 -1.96 -12.30 -24.59
CA ASP A 287 -1.39 -13.60 -24.93
C ASP A 287 -0.03 -13.48 -25.63
N LYS A 288 0.07 -12.58 -26.61
CA LYS A 288 1.32 -12.24 -27.29
C LYS A 288 2.38 -11.76 -26.29
N TRP A 289 2.03 -10.85 -25.37
CA TRP A 289 2.95 -10.32 -24.38
C TRP A 289 3.47 -11.40 -23.45
N ILE A 290 2.62 -12.32 -23.00
CA ILE A 290 2.99 -13.41 -22.10
C ILE A 290 3.86 -14.45 -22.84
N HIS A 291 3.40 -14.96 -23.97
CA HIS A 291 3.99 -16.16 -24.59
C HIS A 291 5.10 -15.83 -25.60
N ILE A 292 5.03 -14.70 -26.31
CA ILE A 292 6.02 -14.29 -27.30
C ILE A 292 7.06 -13.35 -26.70
N GLU A 293 6.61 -12.34 -25.96
CA GLU A 293 7.52 -11.33 -25.41
C GLU A 293 7.97 -11.66 -23.97
N GLN A 294 7.48 -12.76 -23.41
CA GLN A 294 7.87 -13.29 -22.10
C GLN A 294 7.69 -12.30 -20.94
N ILE A 295 6.64 -11.46 -21.03
CA ILE A 295 6.31 -10.54 -19.94
C ILE A 295 5.59 -11.33 -18.85
N PRO A 296 6.04 -11.27 -17.58
CA PRO A 296 5.33 -11.92 -16.49
C PRO A 296 3.87 -11.43 -16.40
N PRO A 297 2.86 -12.30 -16.26
CA PRO A 297 1.46 -11.88 -16.18
C PRO A 297 1.19 -10.82 -15.10
N ALA A 298 1.89 -10.88 -13.96
CA ALA A 298 1.79 -9.90 -12.89
C ALA A 298 2.27 -8.48 -13.28
N GLU A 299 3.07 -8.35 -14.33
CA GLU A 299 3.54 -7.08 -14.87
C GLU A 299 2.60 -6.50 -15.95
N ILE A 300 1.46 -7.14 -16.20
CA ILE A 300 0.41 -6.70 -17.13
C ILE A 300 -0.83 -6.30 -16.32
N SER A 301 -1.33 -5.09 -16.55
CA SER A 301 -2.55 -4.64 -15.89
C SER A 301 -3.57 -4.06 -16.88
N VAL A 302 -4.84 -4.34 -16.60
CA VAL A 302 -5.99 -3.71 -17.24
C VAL A 302 -6.70 -2.83 -16.22
N LEU A 303 -6.73 -1.54 -16.48
CA LEU A 303 -7.30 -0.53 -15.62
C LEU A 303 -8.64 -0.04 -16.19
N VAL A 304 -9.64 0.03 -15.32
CA VAL A 304 -10.95 0.60 -15.63
C VAL A 304 -11.20 1.76 -14.66
N SER A 305 -11.81 2.84 -15.11
CA SER A 305 -12.04 4.00 -14.22
C SER A 305 -12.94 3.64 -13.04
N LYS A 306 -14.09 3.04 -13.31
CA LYS A 306 -15.13 2.68 -12.32
C LYS A 306 -15.88 1.43 -12.80
N GLN A 307 -16.66 0.80 -11.90
CA GLN A 307 -17.59 -0.30 -12.23
C GLN A 307 -16.92 -1.45 -13.01
N LEU A 308 -15.78 -1.89 -12.53
CA LEU A 308 -14.91 -2.86 -13.19
C LEU A 308 -15.68 -4.09 -13.68
N ASP A 309 -16.52 -4.71 -12.82
CA ASP A 309 -17.28 -5.91 -13.18
C ASP A 309 -18.23 -5.72 -14.36
N LEU A 310 -18.74 -4.51 -14.57
CA LEU A 310 -19.62 -4.19 -15.69
C LEU A 310 -18.86 -3.95 -17.00
N TYR A 311 -17.71 -3.28 -16.92
CA TYR A 311 -16.94 -2.90 -18.11
C TYR A 311 -15.96 -3.96 -18.58
N ALA A 312 -15.36 -4.71 -17.67
CA ALA A 312 -14.36 -5.74 -17.99
C ALA A 312 -14.93 -7.16 -18.10
N ASN A 313 -16.26 -7.34 -18.01
CA ASN A 313 -16.88 -8.67 -18.03
C ASN A 313 -16.51 -9.49 -19.27
N HIS A 314 -16.64 -8.93 -20.49
CA HIS A 314 -16.27 -9.64 -21.71
C HIS A 314 -14.79 -10.01 -21.76
N LEU A 315 -13.93 -9.12 -21.27
CA LEU A 315 -12.50 -9.40 -21.17
C LEU A 315 -12.21 -10.57 -20.22
N MET A 316 -12.85 -10.60 -19.04
CA MET A 316 -12.66 -11.66 -18.07
C MET A 316 -13.12 -13.02 -18.61
N VAL A 317 -14.28 -13.06 -19.27
CA VAL A 317 -14.78 -14.28 -19.93
C VAL A 317 -13.83 -14.75 -21.02
N GLU A 318 -13.28 -13.85 -21.84
CA GLU A 318 -12.36 -14.24 -22.91
C GLU A 318 -10.99 -14.69 -22.37
N LEU A 319 -10.48 -14.10 -21.27
CA LEU A 319 -9.28 -14.59 -20.58
C LEU A 319 -9.49 -16.02 -20.03
N GLU A 320 -10.66 -16.29 -19.45
CA GLU A 320 -11.03 -17.64 -18.99
C GLU A 320 -11.06 -18.65 -20.15
N ASN A 321 -11.70 -18.30 -21.28
CA ASN A 321 -11.76 -19.12 -22.48
C ASN A 321 -10.37 -19.50 -23.02
N ARG A 322 -9.39 -18.57 -22.91
CA ARG A 322 -8.01 -18.79 -23.33
C ARG A 322 -7.11 -19.42 -22.25
N GLY A 323 -7.63 -19.64 -21.05
CA GLY A 323 -6.86 -20.17 -19.92
C GLY A 323 -5.76 -19.24 -19.41
N ILE A 324 -5.88 -17.93 -19.67
CA ILE A 324 -4.94 -16.91 -19.16
C ILE A 324 -5.36 -16.56 -17.73
N PRO A 325 -4.53 -16.82 -16.72
CA PRO A 325 -4.89 -16.48 -15.35
C PRO A 325 -4.97 -14.97 -15.17
N TYR A 326 -6.07 -14.51 -14.59
CA TYR A 326 -6.26 -13.11 -14.23
C TYR A 326 -6.75 -12.97 -12.79
N ARG A 327 -6.61 -11.78 -12.23
CA ARG A 327 -7.11 -11.43 -10.92
C ARG A 327 -7.98 -10.18 -11.01
N ASN A 328 -9.25 -10.33 -10.67
CA ASN A 328 -10.17 -9.20 -10.50
C ASN A 328 -9.99 -8.61 -9.09
N GLU A 329 -9.28 -7.49 -9.01
CA GLU A 329 -8.96 -6.83 -7.74
C GLU A 329 -10.19 -6.12 -7.08
N GLN A 330 -11.34 -6.11 -7.74
CA GLN A 330 -12.58 -5.64 -7.12
C GLN A 330 -13.21 -6.73 -6.26
N GLN A 331 -13.15 -7.97 -6.72
CA GLN A 331 -13.66 -9.14 -6.01
C GLN A 331 -12.59 -9.79 -5.13
N MET A 332 -11.34 -9.76 -5.59
CA MET A 332 -10.17 -10.30 -4.87
C MET A 332 -9.14 -9.19 -4.74
N GLN A 333 -8.96 -8.69 -3.55
CA GLN A 333 -7.75 -7.90 -3.24
C GLN A 333 -6.55 -8.85 -3.25
N ASP A 334 -5.36 -8.30 -3.52
CA ASP A 334 -4.14 -9.09 -3.55
C ASP A 334 -3.89 -9.75 -2.20
N ILE A 335 -4.26 -11.03 -2.09
CA ILE A 335 -4.11 -11.82 -0.87
C ILE A 335 -2.65 -11.87 -0.41
N THR A 336 -1.70 -11.71 -1.32
CA THR A 336 -0.27 -11.80 -1.00
C THR A 336 0.25 -10.60 -0.21
N VAL A 337 -0.46 -9.47 -0.26
CA VAL A 337 -0.13 -8.24 0.49
C VAL A 337 -1.00 -8.06 1.73
N GLU A 338 -2.09 -8.82 1.84
CA GLU A 338 -3.01 -8.74 2.98
C GLU A 338 -2.30 -9.06 4.30
N PRO A 339 -2.39 -8.18 5.31
CA PRO A 339 -1.64 -8.35 6.56
C PRO A 339 -1.93 -9.67 7.27
N VAL A 340 -3.22 -10.08 7.31
CA VAL A 340 -3.61 -11.33 7.96
C VAL A 340 -3.14 -12.54 7.17
N ALA A 341 -3.13 -12.50 5.83
CA ALA A 341 -2.59 -13.56 5.01
C ALA A 341 -1.09 -13.75 5.27
N ARG A 342 -0.35 -12.64 5.33
CA ARG A 342 1.09 -12.67 5.68
C ARG A 342 1.33 -13.16 7.09
N LEU A 343 0.50 -12.74 8.04
CA LEU A 343 0.56 -13.20 9.42
C LEU A 343 0.40 -14.73 9.51
N ILE A 344 -0.55 -15.30 8.76
CA ILE A 344 -0.76 -16.75 8.67
C ILE A 344 0.46 -17.44 8.06
N VAL A 345 0.98 -16.94 6.94
CA VAL A 345 2.15 -17.50 6.25
C VAL A 345 3.39 -17.47 7.14
N ASP A 346 3.66 -16.35 7.81
CA ASP A 346 4.79 -16.22 8.73
C ASP A 346 4.66 -17.15 9.94
N TYR A 347 3.44 -17.30 10.47
CA TYR A 347 3.16 -18.21 11.57
C TYR A 347 3.39 -19.69 11.18
N LEU A 348 2.82 -20.12 10.05
CA LEU A 348 3.00 -21.48 9.55
C LEU A 348 4.48 -21.78 9.22
N SER A 349 5.20 -20.81 8.66
CA SER A 349 6.64 -20.92 8.43
C SER A 349 7.40 -21.13 9.74
N CYS A 350 7.06 -20.38 10.80
CA CYS A 350 7.63 -20.55 12.14
C CYS A 350 7.26 -21.89 12.78
N LEU A 351 6.11 -22.49 12.48
CA LEU A 351 5.75 -23.80 12.97
C LEU A 351 6.53 -24.92 12.27
N TYR A 352 6.70 -24.82 10.95
CA TYR A 352 7.37 -25.84 10.14
C TYR A 352 8.88 -25.89 10.38
N SER A 353 9.52 -24.72 10.49
CA SER A 353 10.98 -24.59 10.64
C SER A 353 11.36 -23.86 11.94
N GLU A 354 12.39 -24.39 12.63
CA GLU A 354 12.95 -23.74 13.82
C GLU A 354 13.84 -22.53 13.48
N ARG A 355 14.24 -22.38 12.22
CA ARG A 355 15.19 -21.37 11.77
C ARG A 355 14.58 -20.40 10.75
N GLU A 356 13.47 -19.76 11.14
CA GLU A 356 12.80 -18.72 10.35
C GLU A 356 12.85 -17.34 11.07
N PRO A 357 14.05 -16.76 11.27
CA PRO A 357 14.18 -15.52 12.05
C PRO A 357 13.42 -14.36 11.43
N LYS A 358 13.32 -14.30 10.10
CA LYS A 358 12.57 -13.23 9.40
C LYS A 358 11.07 -13.32 9.64
N ALA A 359 10.50 -14.52 9.54
CA ALA A 359 9.07 -14.73 9.83
C ALA A 359 8.77 -14.44 11.30
N TRP A 360 9.60 -14.92 12.23
CA TRP A 360 9.48 -14.63 13.65
C TRP A 360 9.44 -13.13 13.96
N ILE A 361 10.35 -12.35 13.38
CA ILE A 361 10.42 -10.92 13.65
C ILE A 361 9.24 -10.18 13.05
N ARG A 362 8.76 -10.59 11.85
CA ARG A 362 7.53 -10.00 11.29
C ARG A 362 6.34 -10.26 12.21
N LEU A 363 6.19 -11.47 12.75
CA LEU A 363 5.15 -11.79 13.75
C LEU A 363 5.27 -10.89 14.99
N MET A 364 6.46 -10.79 15.57
CA MET A 364 6.71 -9.95 16.74
C MET A 364 6.31 -8.49 16.48
N ASN A 365 6.73 -7.95 15.35
CA ASN A 365 6.49 -6.55 15.00
C ASN A 365 5.01 -6.24 14.74
N GLN A 366 4.23 -7.21 14.31
CA GLN A 366 2.79 -7.03 14.08
C GLN A 366 1.94 -7.22 15.34
N LEU A 367 2.33 -8.16 16.20
CA LEU A 367 1.50 -8.60 17.31
C LEU A 367 1.86 -7.93 18.65
N ILE A 368 3.12 -7.51 18.84
CA ILE A 368 3.51 -6.91 20.11
C ILE A 368 2.99 -5.46 20.15
N PRO A 369 2.18 -5.14 21.14
CA PRO A 369 1.66 -3.79 21.29
C PRO A 369 2.79 -2.79 21.61
N PHE A 370 2.53 -1.51 21.37
CA PHE A 370 3.40 -0.39 21.73
C PHE A 370 3.38 -0.20 23.26
N ALA A 371 4.02 -1.11 23.98
CA ALA A 371 3.98 -1.22 25.43
C ALA A 371 5.40 -1.18 26.04
N ASP A 372 5.48 -1.06 27.36
CA ASP A 372 6.74 -1.11 28.09
C ASP A 372 7.46 -2.45 27.88
N GLU A 373 8.79 -2.47 28.07
CA GLU A 373 9.64 -3.65 27.87
C GLU A 373 9.14 -4.90 28.62
N GLY A 374 8.56 -4.71 29.81
CA GLY A 374 7.98 -5.81 30.60
C GLY A 374 6.78 -6.47 29.93
N ILE A 375 5.87 -5.69 29.38
CA ILE A 375 4.66 -6.19 28.66
C ILE A 375 5.07 -6.81 27.33
N GLN A 376 6.02 -6.20 26.62
CA GLN A 376 6.58 -6.78 25.39
C GLN A 376 7.27 -8.12 25.66
N SER A 377 8.01 -8.22 26.77
CA SER A 377 8.69 -9.46 27.17
C SER A 377 7.68 -10.57 27.49
N SER A 378 6.57 -10.23 28.19
CA SER A 378 5.50 -11.21 28.46
C SER A 378 4.82 -11.67 27.18
N ALA A 379 4.40 -10.76 26.31
CA ALA A 379 3.75 -11.11 25.04
C ALA A 379 4.65 -11.96 24.13
N ARG A 380 5.97 -11.70 24.14
CA ARG A 380 6.96 -12.54 23.43
C ARG A 380 7.02 -13.95 23.99
N LYS A 381 7.06 -14.09 25.33
CA LYS A 381 7.10 -15.40 25.98
C LYS A 381 5.83 -16.20 25.70
N ASP A 382 4.67 -15.55 25.75
CA ASP A 382 3.37 -16.20 25.53
C ASP A 382 3.25 -16.71 24.09
N LEU A 383 3.70 -15.92 23.11
CA LEU A 383 3.72 -16.36 21.71
C LEU A 383 4.76 -17.45 21.47
N ASP A 384 5.94 -17.38 22.07
CA ASP A 384 6.96 -18.44 22.00
C ASP A 384 6.43 -19.75 22.61
N GLN A 385 5.74 -19.68 23.75
CA GLN A 385 5.10 -20.84 24.35
C GLN A 385 4.03 -21.47 23.46
N LEU A 386 3.19 -20.63 22.81
CA LEU A 386 2.18 -21.10 21.85
C LEU A 386 2.84 -21.85 20.69
N ILE A 387 3.85 -21.24 20.07
CA ILE A 387 4.56 -21.85 18.95
C ILE A 387 5.25 -23.15 19.37
N ARG A 388 5.92 -23.18 20.50
CA ARG A 388 6.56 -24.41 21.02
C ARG A 388 5.55 -25.52 21.31
N LYS A 389 4.38 -25.16 21.85
CA LYS A 389 3.28 -26.10 22.09
C LYS A 389 2.76 -26.71 20.79
N GLN A 390 2.50 -25.87 19.80
CA GLN A 390 1.98 -26.32 18.52
C GLN A 390 3.04 -27.06 17.68
N ARG A 391 4.32 -26.69 17.74
CA ARG A 391 5.42 -27.46 17.14
C ARG A 391 5.49 -28.89 17.66
N LYS A 392 5.23 -29.13 18.94
CA LYS A 392 5.19 -30.50 19.48
C LYS A 392 4.09 -31.33 18.80
N ILE A 393 2.96 -30.74 18.48
CA ILE A 393 1.88 -31.42 17.75
C ILE A 393 2.36 -31.81 16.34
N VAL A 394 2.95 -30.86 15.64
CA VAL A 394 3.51 -31.07 14.30
C VAL A 394 4.62 -32.14 14.29
N PHE A 395 5.55 -32.06 15.22
CA PHE A 395 6.68 -32.98 15.32
C PHE A 395 6.24 -34.41 15.68
N ASN A 396 5.29 -34.55 16.61
CA ASN A 396 4.77 -35.86 17.01
C ASN A 396 3.96 -36.55 15.89
N ALA A 397 3.35 -35.76 14.99
CA ALA A 397 2.59 -36.29 13.84
C ALA A 397 3.46 -36.61 12.62
N ARG A 398 4.80 -36.51 12.69
CA ARG A 398 5.73 -36.57 11.56
C ARG A 398 5.32 -35.59 10.45
N SER A 399 5.93 -34.42 10.43
CA SER A 399 5.55 -33.23 9.64
C SER A 399 5.26 -33.45 8.14
N THR A 400 5.73 -34.54 7.55
CA THR A 400 5.50 -34.93 6.15
C THR A 400 4.15 -35.61 5.90
N GLU A 401 3.42 -36.00 6.95
CA GLU A 401 2.16 -36.75 6.87
C GLU A 401 0.93 -35.95 7.35
N LEU A 402 1.12 -34.73 7.87
CA LEU A 402 0.00 -33.91 8.32
C LEU A 402 -0.79 -33.39 7.12
N PRO A 403 -2.11 -33.68 7.05
CA PRO A 403 -2.96 -33.10 6.03
C PRO A 403 -3.07 -31.58 6.20
N PHE A 404 -3.29 -30.87 5.10
CA PHE A 404 -3.41 -29.40 5.15
C PHE A 404 -4.49 -28.91 6.12
N SER A 405 -5.58 -29.67 6.32
CA SER A 405 -6.62 -29.36 7.30
C SER A 405 -6.08 -29.12 8.71
N ASP A 406 -5.08 -29.91 9.11
CA ASP A 406 -4.52 -29.84 10.46
C ASP A 406 -3.57 -28.65 10.59
N TRP A 407 -2.76 -28.37 9.56
CA TRP A 407 -1.98 -27.14 9.47
C TRP A 407 -2.88 -25.91 9.51
N TRP A 408 -4.00 -25.96 8.80
CA TRP A 408 -4.95 -24.86 8.77
C TRP A 408 -5.64 -24.64 10.13
N GLN A 409 -5.95 -25.72 10.84
CA GLN A 409 -6.51 -25.63 12.19
C GLN A 409 -5.54 -24.93 13.16
N LEU A 410 -4.24 -25.21 13.07
CA LEU A 410 -3.22 -24.54 13.87
C LEU A 410 -3.16 -23.03 13.57
N ALA A 411 -3.31 -22.65 12.29
CA ALA A 411 -3.40 -21.25 11.89
C ALA A 411 -4.66 -20.56 12.46
N ILE A 412 -5.81 -21.23 12.42
CA ILE A 412 -7.06 -20.71 13.01
C ILE A 412 -6.94 -20.53 14.53
N ASP A 413 -6.31 -21.46 15.22
CA ASP A 413 -6.09 -21.36 16.67
C ASP A 413 -5.15 -20.21 17.03
N PHE A 414 -4.14 -19.97 16.19
CA PHE A 414 -3.29 -18.79 16.30
C PHE A 414 -4.07 -17.48 16.07
N LEU A 415 -4.93 -17.40 15.05
CA LEU A 415 -5.75 -16.21 14.81
C LEU A 415 -6.72 -15.94 15.99
N LYS A 416 -7.26 -16.98 16.61
CA LYS A 416 -8.07 -16.83 17.85
C LYS A 416 -7.23 -16.29 19.01
N TYR A 417 -5.99 -16.79 19.17
CA TYR A 417 -5.06 -16.28 20.17
C TYR A 417 -4.72 -14.78 19.95
N THR A 418 -4.55 -14.37 18.70
CA THR A 418 -4.17 -12.99 18.34
C THR A 418 -5.26 -11.96 18.68
N SER A 419 -6.49 -12.39 18.91
CA SER A 419 -7.69 -11.59 19.04
C SER A 419 -8.16 -10.89 17.76
N ILE A 420 -9.48 -10.77 17.60
CA ILE A 420 -10.06 -10.17 16.41
C ILE A 420 -9.80 -8.66 16.32
N GLU A 421 -9.67 -8.00 17.44
CA GLU A 421 -9.41 -6.57 17.58
C GLU A 421 -8.03 -6.22 17.02
N THR A 422 -7.04 -7.04 17.32
CA THR A 422 -5.69 -6.89 16.76
C THR A 422 -5.69 -7.14 15.26
N LEU A 423 -6.40 -8.16 14.78
CA LEU A 423 -6.49 -8.48 13.36
C LEU A 423 -7.18 -7.35 12.58
N VAL A 424 -8.27 -6.80 13.10
CA VAL A 424 -9.01 -5.68 12.46
C VAL A 424 -8.14 -4.43 12.41
N ALA A 425 -7.35 -4.15 13.43
CA ALA A 425 -6.46 -2.97 13.45
C ALA A 425 -5.27 -3.06 12.47
N LEU A 426 -5.04 -4.22 11.85
CA LEU A 426 -3.99 -4.36 10.85
C LEU A 426 -4.33 -3.70 9.51
N SER A 427 -5.62 -3.54 9.18
CA SER A 427 -6.04 -2.92 7.92
C SER A 427 -7.38 -2.19 8.08
N PRO A 428 -7.53 -0.98 7.49
CA PRO A 428 -8.82 -0.29 7.38
C PRO A 428 -9.92 -1.14 6.71
N GLU A 429 -9.53 -2.02 5.80
CA GLU A 429 -10.46 -2.84 5.04
C GLU A 429 -11.08 -3.98 5.86
N TYR A 430 -10.52 -4.25 7.05
CA TYR A 430 -11.05 -5.22 8.01
C TYR A 430 -12.09 -4.61 8.96
N GLU A 431 -12.37 -3.31 8.85
CA GLU A 431 -13.47 -2.64 9.57
C GLU A 431 -14.77 -3.43 9.41
N ASN A 432 -15.08 -3.80 8.17
CA ASN A 432 -16.09 -4.81 7.91
C ASN A 432 -15.47 -6.21 8.03
N ARG A 433 -15.80 -6.93 9.11
CA ARG A 433 -15.32 -8.30 9.38
C ARG A 433 -15.55 -9.28 8.23
N LYS A 434 -16.38 -8.92 7.23
CA LYS A 434 -16.60 -9.71 6.04
C LYS A 434 -15.29 -9.87 5.26
N ARG A 435 -14.55 -8.75 5.02
CA ARG A 435 -13.27 -8.81 4.32
C ARG A 435 -12.24 -9.66 5.06
N LEU A 436 -12.13 -9.52 6.37
CA LEU A 436 -11.24 -10.35 7.19
C LEU A 436 -11.52 -11.86 7.00
N LYS A 437 -12.81 -12.26 7.01
CA LYS A 437 -13.21 -13.67 6.77
C LYS A 437 -12.87 -14.13 5.36
N GLU A 438 -13.07 -13.26 4.36
CA GLU A 438 -12.71 -13.53 2.97
C GLU A 438 -11.21 -13.75 2.82
N VAL A 439 -10.38 -12.86 3.39
CA VAL A 439 -8.92 -12.97 3.38
C VAL A 439 -8.44 -14.28 3.99
N ILE A 440 -8.98 -14.66 5.15
CA ILE A 440 -8.64 -15.93 5.79
C ILE A 440 -8.99 -17.12 4.87
N ARG A 441 -10.18 -17.13 4.26
CA ARG A 441 -10.62 -18.18 3.33
C ARG A 441 -9.74 -18.23 2.09
N GLU A 442 -9.49 -17.08 1.46
CA GLU A 442 -8.68 -16.96 0.25
C GLU A 442 -7.23 -17.40 0.50
N THR A 443 -6.68 -17.08 1.67
CA THR A 443 -5.35 -17.53 2.11
C THR A 443 -5.30 -19.07 2.15
N SER A 444 -6.32 -19.70 2.71
CA SER A 444 -6.41 -21.17 2.75
C SER A 444 -6.40 -21.77 1.35
N ILE A 445 -7.25 -21.25 0.45
CA ILE A 445 -7.33 -21.71 -0.94
C ILE A 445 -5.97 -21.54 -1.64
N ARG A 446 -5.36 -20.37 -1.53
CA ARG A 446 -4.07 -20.07 -2.15
C ARG A 446 -2.96 -21.03 -1.69
N ILE A 447 -2.87 -21.30 -0.38
CA ILE A 447 -1.88 -22.26 0.15
C ILE A 447 -2.16 -23.67 -0.36
N GLN A 448 -3.43 -24.10 -0.43
CA GLN A 448 -3.79 -25.40 -0.99
C GLN A 448 -3.38 -25.54 -2.47
N ASP A 449 -3.61 -24.51 -3.27
CA ASP A 449 -3.23 -24.51 -4.69
C ASP A 449 -1.70 -24.57 -4.85
N LEU A 450 -0.96 -23.85 -4.00
CA LEU A 450 0.49 -23.93 -4.00
C LEU A 450 0.99 -25.31 -3.58
N LEU A 451 0.36 -25.97 -2.60
CA LEU A 451 0.70 -27.34 -2.17
C LEU A 451 0.44 -28.41 -3.23
N ARG A 452 -0.51 -28.18 -4.15
CA ARG A 452 -0.70 -29.06 -5.32
C ARG A 452 0.47 -29.01 -6.30
N LEU A 453 1.15 -27.84 -6.37
CA LEU A 453 2.30 -27.62 -7.26
C LEU A 453 3.63 -27.96 -6.57
N GLU A 454 3.73 -27.71 -5.29
CA GLU A 454 4.91 -27.94 -4.45
C GLU A 454 4.45 -28.57 -3.12
N PRO A 455 4.61 -29.90 -2.97
CA PRO A 455 4.13 -30.61 -1.78
C PRO A 455 4.80 -30.23 -0.47
N ASP A 456 6.00 -29.65 -0.51
CA ASP A 456 6.69 -29.16 0.67
C ASP A 456 6.07 -27.83 1.15
N LEU A 457 5.52 -27.82 2.37
CA LEU A 457 4.80 -26.66 2.91
C LEU A 457 5.69 -25.41 2.97
N LEU A 458 6.95 -25.53 3.38
CA LEU A 458 7.82 -24.35 3.51
C LEU A 458 8.12 -23.74 2.14
N LYS A 459 8.36 -24.56 1.14
CA LYS A 459 8.57 -24.09 -0.23
C LYS A 459 7.28 -23.51 -0.83
N ALA A 460 6.13 -24.12 -0.60
CA ALA A 460 4.83 -23.59 -1.00
C ALA A 460 4.56 -22.22 -0.34
N LEU A 461 4.81 -22.08 0.97
CA LEU A 461 4.71 -20.80 1.67
C LEU A 461 5.71 -19.75 1.15
N GLY A 462 6.92 -20.17 0.77
CA GLY A 462 7.91 -19.31 0.11
C GLY A 462 7.40 -18.73 -1.21
N ARG A 463 6.58 -19.49 -1.94
CA ARG A 463 5.95 -19.08 -3.21
C ARG A 463 4.62 -18.34 -3.03
N PHE A 464 4.17 -18.12 -1.79
CA PHE A 464 2.87 -17.49 -1.54
C PHE A 464 2.74 -16.12 -2.20
N THR A 465 3.83 -15.38 -2.32
CA THR A 465 3.90 -14.06 -2.95
C THR A 465 4.10 -14.10 -4.48
N ASP A 466 4.35 -15.28 -5.05
CA ASP A 466 4.53 -15.42 -6.49
C ASP A 466 3.19 -15.16 -7.19
N ASP A 467 3.17 -14.14 -8.01
CA ASP A 467 1.99 -13.75 -8.77
C ASP A 467 2.18 -14.09 -10.25
N GLN A 468 1.26 -14.89 -10.78
CA GLN A 468 1.28 -15.36 -12.18
C GLN A 468 -0.02 -14.97 -12.90
N ALA A 469 -0.69 -13.91 -12.47
CA ALA A 469 -1.98 -13.49 -12.99
C ALA A 469 -1.96 -12.06 -13.53
N VAL A 470 -2.63 -11.83 -14.67
CA VAL A 470 -2.92 -10.48 -15.18
C VAL A 470 -3.79 -9.72 -14.19
N ARG A 471 -3.47 -8.48 -13.92
CA ARG A 471 -4.18 -7.65 -12.93
C ARG A 471 -5.29 -6.84 -13.59
N ILE A 472 -6.54 -7.07 -13.18
CA ILE A 472 -7.69 -6.27 -13.62
C ILE A 472 -8.18 -5.47 -12.41
N LEU A 473 -8.06 -4.14 -12.46
CA LEU A 473 -8.34 -3.29 -11.30
C LEU A 473 -8.90 -1.93 -11.71
N THR A 474 -9.52 -1.24 -10.75
CA THR A 474 -9.87 0.16 -10.97
C THR A 474 -8.63 1.04 -10.89
N ILE A 475 -8.64 2.17 -11.59
CA ILE A 475 -7.55 3.15 -11.51
C ILE A 475 -7.25 3.54 -10.06
N HIS A 476 -8.27 3.70 -9.21
CA HIS A 476 -8.08 4.02 -7.79
C HIS A 476 -7.29 2.95 -7.03
N LYS A 477 -7.56 1.68 -7.31
CA LYS A 477 -6.83 0.55 -6.69
C LYS A 477 -5.41 0.41 -7.21
N SER A 478 -5.11 0.90 -8.43
CA SER A 478 -3.76 0.87 -8.98
C SER A 478 -2.78 1.85 -8.33
N LYS A 479 -3.27 2.77 -7.47
CA LYS A 479 -2.41 3.75 -6.78
C LYS A 479 -1.38 3.05 -5.89
N GLY A 480 -0.10 3.36 -6.12
CA GLY A 480 1.04 2.72 -5.44
C GLY A 480 1.63 1.53 -6.19
N LEU A 481 0.90 0.94 -7.15
CA LEU A 481 1.39 -0.14 -8.00
C LEU A 481 2.10 0.39 -9.24
N GLU A 482 2.79 -0.51 -9.95
CA GLU A 482 3.45 -0.21 -11.23
C GLU A 482 3.58 -1.49 -12.05
N PHE A 483 3.47 -1.38 -13.38
CA PHE A 483 3.44 -2.51 -14.30
C PHE A 483 4.30 -2.22 -15.54
N ASP A 484 4.86 -3.24 -16.14
CA ASP A 484 5.52 -3.11 -17.44
C ASP A 484 4.55 -2.56 -18.49
N SER A 485 3.37 -3.19 -18.58
CA SER A 485 2.35 -2.90 -19.57
C SER A 485 1.01 -2.58 -18.93
N VAL A 486 0.43 -1.43 -19.28
CA VAL A 486 -0.86 -0.95 -18.77
C VAL A 486 -1.83 -0.75 -19.91
N ILE A 487 -3.00 -1.34 -19.80
CA ILE A 487 -4.15 -1.11 -20.65
C ILE A 487 -5.15 -0.27 -19.86
N ILE A 488 -5.52 0.90 -20.33
CA ILE A 488 -6.65 1.66 -19.79
C ILE A 488 -7.84 1.41 -20.72
N MET A 489 -8.74 0.56 -20.25
CA MET A 489 -9.91 0.10 -21.00
C MET A 489 -11.09 1.04 -20.79
N ALA A 490 -11.96 1.15 -21.77
CA ALA A 490 -13.19 1.95 -21.72
C ALA A 490 -12.91 3.44 -21.43
N VAL A 491 -12.04 4.07 -22.22
CA VAL A 491 -11.80 5.52 -22.11
C VAL A 491 -12.98 6.28 -22.75
N GLU A 492 -14.11 6.29 -22.04
CA GLU A 492 -15.41 6.77 -22.50
C GLU A 492 -15.98 7.82 -21.54
N ASN A 493 -16.74 8.80 -22.07
CA ASN A 493 -17.35 9.85 -21.25
C ASN A 493 -18.27 9.30 -20.17
N GLU A 494 -18.99 8.23 -20.46
CA GLU A 494 -20.01 7.64 -19.61
C GLU A 494 -19.44 6.96 -18.37
N ILE A 495 -18.15 6.60 -18.36
CA ILE A 495 -17.47 6.03 -17.17
C ILE A 495 -16.71 7.09 -16.35
N PHE A 496 -16.31 8.20 -16.98
CA PHE A 496 -15.63 9.31 -16.31
C PHE A 496 -16.62 10.39 -15.83
N PHE A 497 -17.64 9.98 -15.08
CA PHE A 497 -18.63 10.88 -14.49
C PHE A 497 -18.16 11.52 -13.18
N GLY A 498 -18.73 12.68 -12.83
CA GLY A 498 -18.40 13.42 -11.60
C GLY A 498 -17.46 14.61 -11.83
N SER A 499 -16.60 14.92 -10.86
CA SER A 499 -15.68 16.05 -10.94
C SER A 499 -14.66 15.88 -12.07
N LYS A 500 -14.59 16.86 -12.97
CA LYS A 500 -13.65 16.83 -14.10
C LYS A 500 -12.19 16.76 -13.64
N ASN A 501 -11.86 17.50 -12.58
CA ASN A 501 -10.49 17.53 -12.06
C ASN A 501 -10.10 16.19 -11.38
N GLU A 502 -11.00 15.59 -10.61
CA GLU A 502 -10.78 14.26 -10.03
C GLU A 502 -10.59 13.18 -11.11
N ASN A 503 -11.39 13.23 -12.17
CA ASN A 503 -11.26 12.31 -13.31
C ASN A 503 -9.92 12.48 -14.05
N ARG A 504 -9.42 13.71 -14.21
CA ARG A 504 -8.08 13.98 -14.77
C ARG A 504 -6.98 13.44 -13.86
N CYS A 505 -7.07 13.66 -12.54
CA CYS A 505 -6.14 13.09 -11.58
C CYS A 505 -6.17 11.54 -11.61
N ALA A 506 -7.36 10.95 -11.70
CA ALA A 506 -7.49 9.49 -11.82
C ALA A 506 -6.85 8.99 -13.13
N PHE A 507 -7.12 9.63 -14.26
CA PHE A 507 -6.51 9.27 -15.54
C PHE A 507 -4.97 9.39 -15.48
N PHE A 508 -4.44 10.47 -14.89
CA PHE A 508 -3.01 10.64 -14.66
C PHE A 508 -2.44 9.51 -13.78
N VAL A 509 -3.15 9.11 -12.72
CA VAL A 509 -2.75 7.94 -11.91
C VAL A 509 -2.64 6.70 -12.79
N GLY A 510 -3.65 6.38 -13.61
CA GLY A 510 -3.64 5.21 -14.49
C GLY A 510 -2.46 5.21 -15.47
N VAL A 511 -2.26 6.31 -16.20
CA VAL A 511 -1.14 6.48 -17.14
C VAL A 511 0.21 6.33 -16.45
N SER A 512 0.35 6.86 -15.25
CA SER A 512 1.61 6.83 -14.48
C SER A 512 1.95 5.46 -13.88
N ARG A 513 1.09 4.45 -14.06
CA ARG A 513 1.39 3.06 -13.64
C ARG A 513 2.28 2.35 -14.65
N ALA A 514 2.31 2.79 -15.91
CA ALA A 514 3.05 2.15 -16.99
C ALA A 514 4.56 2.42 -16.90
N LYS A 515 5.37 1.36 -16.96
CA LYS A 515 6.82 1.44 -17.11
C LYS A 515 7.22 1.56 -18.58
N ARG A 516 6.69 0.69 -19.45
CA ARG A 516 7.14 0.55 -20.85
C ARG A 516 6.00 0.74 -21.86
N ARG A 517 4.79 0.22 -21.59
CA ARG A 517 3.68 0.23 -22.54
C ARG A 517 2.42 0.84 -21.97
N LEU A 518 1.74 1.62 -22.79
CA LEU A 518 0.43 2.17 -22.50
C LEU A 518 -0.49 1.91 -23.68
N VAL A 519 -1.63 1.28 -23.42
CA VAL A 519 -2.69 1.06 -24.41
C VAL A 519 -3.98 1.71 -23.90
N LEU A 520 -4.62 2.52 -24.73
CA LEU A 520 -5.95 3.09 -24.46
C LEU A 520 -6.96 2.47 -25.41
N THR A 521 -8.09 2.07 -24.88
CA THR A 521 -9.18 1.52 -25.71
C THR A 521 -10.52 2.22 -25.48
N HIS A 522 -11.36 2.16 -26.49
CA HIS A 522 -12.72 2.65 -26.50
C HIS A 522 -13.58 1.76 -27.40
N ALA A 523 -14.80 1.43 -26.97
CA ALA A 523 -15.81 0.75 -27.78
C ALA A 523 -16.99 1.69 -28.04
N GLN A 524 -17.50 1.73 -29.27
CA GLN A 524 -18.67 2.58 -29.65
C GLN A 524 -19.97 2.06 -29.04
N GLN A 525 -20.03 0.76 -28.74
CA GLN A 525 -21.19 0.13 -28.13
C GLN A 525 -20.76 -0.84 -27.03
N ARG A 526 -21.53 -0.84 -25.94
CA ARG A 526 -21.39 -1.81 -24.85
C ARG A 526 -22.74 -2.42 -24.52
N GLU A 527 -22.85 -3.73 -24.62
CA GLU A 527 -24.06 -4.44 -24.19
C GLU A 527 -24.40 -4.11 -22.74
N ARG A 528 -25.71 -4.01 -22.46
CA ARG A 528 -26.16 -3.76 -21.09
C ARG A 528 -25.96 -5.00 -20.24
N PRO A 529 -25.11 -4.95 -19.17
CA PRO A 529 -25.02 -6.03 -18.21
C PRO A 529 -26.33 -6.24 -17.43
N LEU A 530 -26.62 -7.49 -17.03
CA LEU A 530 -27.87 -7.85 -16.35
C LEU A 530 -28.09 -7.04 -15.05
N ASP A 531 -27.02 -6.73 -14.34
CA ASP A 531 -27.08 -6.03 -13.05
C ASP A 531 -26.99 -4.49 -13.16
N ALA A 532 -26.91 -3.96 -14.37
CA ALA A 532 -26.77 -2.53 -14.56
C ALA A 532 -28.14 -1.80 -14.40
N LYS A 533 -28.22 -0.92 -13.40
CA LYS A 533 -29.43 -0.09 -13.15
C LYS A 533 -29.64 0.99 -14.23
N ARG A 534 -28.56 1.66 -14.63
CA ARG A 534 -28.53 2.66 -15.71
C ARG A 534 -27.38 2.32 -16.64
N TRP A 535 -27.64 2.26 -17.94
CA TRP A 535 -26.64 1.88 -18.92
C TRP A 535 -26.98 2.45 -20.30
N ASP A 536 -26.07 3.22 -20.83
CA ASP A 536 -26.13 3.69 -22.20
C ASP A 536 -25.36 2.70 -23.08
N VAL A 537 -26.04 2.12 -24.07
CA VAL A 537 -25.41 1.15 -24.98
C VAL A 537 -24.42 1.85 -25.92
N LYS A 538 -24.78 3.02 -26.43
CA LYS A 538 -23.86 3.84 -27.24
C LYS A 538 -22.89 4.57 -26.36
N ARG A 539 -21.62 4.55 -26.74
CA ARG A 539 -20.52 5.15 -26.01
C ARG A 539 -19.83 6.22 -26.84
N SER A 540 -19.31 7.22 -26.13
CA SER A 540 -18.54 8.29 -26.75
C SER A 540 -17.12 8.32 -26.17
N ALA A 541 -16.13 8.45 -27.04
CA ALA A 541 -14.74 8.56 -26.63
C ALA A 541 -14.53 9.77 -25.73
N GLN A 542 -13.69 9.62 -24.68
CA GLN A 542 -13.26 10.75 -23.86
C GLN A 542 -12.12 11.49 -24.60
N GLU A 543 -12.51 12.35 -25.55
CA GLU A 543 -11.60 13.02 -26.47
C GLU A 543 -10.44 13.75 -25.80
N GLU A 544 -10.68 14.37 -24.63
CA GLU A 544 -9.61 15.06 -23.89
C GLU A 544 -8.45 14.11 -23.57
N TYR A 545 -8.74 12.88 -23.16
CA TYR A 545 -7.72 11.91 -22.76
C TYR A 545 -7.01 11.31 -23.96
N PHE A 546 -7.70 11.08 -25.04
CA PHE A 546 -7.07 10.68 -26.29
C PHE A 546 -6.17 11.77 -26.85
N ASN A 547 -6.55 13.04 -26.73
CA ASN A 547 -5.74 14.16 -27.19
C ASN A 547 -4.41 14.30 -26.43
N TYR A 548 -4.34 13.92 -25.13
CA TYR A 548 -3.06 13.87 -24.41
C TYR A 548 -2.11 12.80 -24.97
N VAL A 549 -2.64 11.75 -25.54
CA VAL A 549 -1.88 10.56 -25.96
C VAL A 549 -1.55 10.58 -27.45
N LYS A 550 -2.46 11.10 -28.27
CA LYS A 550 -2.41 11.09 -29.74
C LYS A 550 -1.06 11.53 -30.36
N PRO A 551 -0.38 12.57 -29.86
CA PRO A 551 0.92 12.99 -30.43
C PRO A 551 2.05 11.94 -30.28
N PHE A 552 1.88 10.94 -29.42
CA PHE A 552 2.91 9.98 -29.02
C PHE A 552 2.58 8.53 -29.39
N VAL A 553 1.48 8.30 -30.12
CA VAL A 553 1.07 6.96 -30.56
C VAL A 553 2.13 6.39 -31.51
N ASN A 554 2.45 5.12 -31.30
CA ASN A 554 3.30 4.38 -32.22
C ASN A 554 2.58 4.20 -33.57
N GLY A 555 3.26 4.50 -34.66
CA GLY A 555 2.74 4.32 -36.00
C GLY A 555 2.62 2.86 -36.41
#